data_5a62d0c6d7e72d25b4e58147442d95dc
#
_entry.id   5a62d0c6d7e72d25b4e58147442d95dc
#
_cell.length_a   1.000
_cell.length_b   1.000
_cell.length_c   1.000
_cell.angle_alpha   90.00
_cell.angle_beta   90.00
_cell.angle_gamma   90.00
#
_symmetry.space_group_name_H-M   'P 1'
#
loop_
_entity.id
_entity.type
_entity.pdbx_description
1 polymer ?
#
loop_
_entity_poly.entity_id
_entity_poly.type
_entity_poly.pdbx_seq_one_letter_code
_entity_poly.pdbx_strand_id
1 'polypeptide(L)'
;MVEFCREHSIPHEICGKLVVAADEAELPGLRDLHERGLANGLEGLRMLGPQEMREIEPHAGGVAALRVPQEGIVDYQKVCEALVNCIHGRVATNAKVRSLRQTYGGWSAETEAGDFEAKLLINCAGLHCDRVSELAGLRREVRIAPFRGEYYKIKPDRQSLVRHLIYPVPDPKFPFLGVHFTRLIHGGVEAGPNAVLAFAREGYRKTDINPRDLFDAVSYSGLWNFLARHTRMCWEEIERSFSKRLFAQSLQRLVPEIHASDLDTGGTGVRAQAITPQGELVQDFHFVEQANAVHVLNAPSPGATASLAIGEEIVARLGAGRSRWP
;
A
#
# COMPACT_ATOMS: atom_id res chain seq x y z
N MET A 1 15.66 5.15 0.45
CA MET A 1 15.16 4.86 -0.93
C MET A 1 15.81 5.71 -2.01
N VAL A 2 15.80 7.05 -1.94
CA VAL A 2 16.41 7.92 -3.00
C VAL A 2 17.90 7.64 -3.19
N GLU A 3 18.65 7.48 -2.11
CA GLU A 3 20.08 7.15 -2.17
C GLU A 3 20.31 5.78 -2.81
N PHE A 4 19.54 4.77 -2.41
CA PHE A 4 19.56 3.46 -3.04
C PHE A 4 19.28 3.52 -4.55
N CYS A 5 18.30 4.34 -4.95
CA CYS A 5 18.01 4.53 -6.38
C CYS A 5 19.17 5.19 -7.13
N ARG A 6 19.88 6.13 -6.53
CA ARG A 6 21.06 6.77 -7.13
C ARG A 6 22.22 5.78 -7.27
N GLU A 7 22.53 5.03 -6.22
CA GLU A 7 23.59 4.04 -6.21
C GLU A 7 23.38 2.93 -7.26
N HIS A 8 22.13 2.49 -7.44
CA HIS A 8 21.78 1.43 -8.37
C HIS A 8 21.28 1.93 -9.74
N SER A 9 21.39 3.23 -10.03
CA SER A 9 20.95 3.86 -11.29
C SER A 9 19.48 3.56 -11.62
N ILE A 10 18.62 3.53 -10.60
CA ILE A 10 17.18 3.27 -10.75
C ILE A 10 16.47 4.57 -11.12
N PRO A 11 15.62 4.57 -12.17
CA PRO A 11 14.82 5.73 -12.53
C PRO A 11 13.94 6.20 -11.37
N HIS A 12 14.14 7.45 -10.96
CA HIS A 12 13.34 8.11 -9.93
C HIS A 12 13.36 9.61 -10.15
N GLU A 13 12.36 10.32 -9.64
CA GLU A 13 12.26 11.76 -9.72
C GLU A 13 11.58 12.31 -8.48
N ILE A 14 12.16 13.32 -7.86
CA ILE A 14 11.54 14.10 -6.78
C ILE A 14 10.73 15.21 -7.42
N CYS A 15 9.48 14.93 -7.73
CA CYS A 15 8.58 15.85 -8.44
C CYS A 15 7.72 16.69 -7.48
N GLY A 16 7.63 16.32 -6.23
CA GLY A 16 6.74 16.94 -5.25
C GLY A 16 5.29 16.46 -5.37
N LYS A 17 4.51 16.80 -4.33
CA LYS A 17 3.10 16.44 -4.20
C LYS A 17 2.29 17.63 -3.71
N LEU A 18 1.06 17.76 -4.18
CA LEU A 18 0.03 18.59 -3.57
C LEU A 18 -0.98 17.71 -2.85
N VAL A 19 -1.25 18.02 -1.58
CA VAL A 19 -2.41 17.50 -0.87
C VAL A 19 -3.45 18.61 -0.89
N VAL A 20 -4.57 18.39 -1.56
CA VAL A 20 -5.57 19.40 -1.89
C VAL A 20 -6.78 19.26 -0.97
N ALA A 21 -7.16 20.34 -0.31
CA ALA A 21 -8.47 20.48 0.34
C ALA A 21 -9.48 20.94 -0.72
N ALA A 22 -10.41 20.05 -1.06
CA ALA A 22 -11.43 20.32 -2.08
C ALA A 22 -12.45 21.35 -1.61
N ASP A 23 -12.71 21.41 -0.32
CA ASP A 23 -13.63 22.36 0.32
C ASP A 23 -13.14 22.81 1.69
N GLU A 24 -13.82 23.77 2.31
CA GLU A 24 -13.42 24.35 3.60
C GLU A 24 -13.52 23.35 4.76
N ALA A 25 -14.33 22.32 4.66
CA ALA A 25 -14.45 21.31 5.71
C ALA A 25 -13.18 20.44 5.82
N GLU A 26 -12.37 20.38 4.78
CA GLU A 26 -11.09 19.65 4.75
C GLU A 26 -9.90 20.47 5.28
N LEU A 27 -10.04 21.80 5.47
CA LEU A 27 -8.95 22.66 5.94
C LEU A 27 -8.36 22.26 7.30
N PRO A 28 -9.14 21.86 8.31
CA PRO A 28 -8.55 21.38 9.56
C PRO A 28 -7.64 20.18 9.35
N GLY A 29 -8.07 19.17 8.59
CA GLY A 29 -7.24 17.99 8.26
C GLY A 29 -5.97 18.35 7.48
N LEU A 30 -6.03 19.34 6.60
CA LEU A 30 -4.86 19.83 5.88
C LEU A 30 -3.85 20.50 6.83
N ARG A 31 -4.31 21.27 7.81
CA ARG A 31 -3.45 21.87 8.84
C ARG A 31 -2.81 20.82 9.73
N ASP A 32 -3.57 19.82 10.17
CA ASP A 32 -3.06 18.71 10.98
C ASP A 32 -1.95 17.95 10.23
N LEU A 33 -2.11 17.74 8.90
CA LEU A 33 -1.08 17.14 8.07
C LEU A 33 0.20 18.00 8.00
N HIS A 34 0.05 19.31 7.89
CA HIS A 34 1.18 20.25 7.88
C HIS A 34 1.94 20.18 9.21
N GLU A 35 1.24 20.28 10.34
CA GLU A 35 1.85 20.21 11.67
C GLU A 35 2.56 18.88 11.91
N ARG A 36 1.91 17.76 11.54
CA ARG A 36 2.52 16.43 11.64
C ARG A 36 3.74 16.28 10.74
N GLY A 37 3.70 16.85 9.53
CA GLY A 37 4.84 16.85 8.63
C GLY A 37 6.03 17.59 9.22
N LEU A 38 5.82 18.77 9.80
CA LEU A 38 6.87 19.54 10.50
C LEU A 38 7.41 18.76 11.71
N ALA A 39 6.53 18.16 12.52
CA ALA A 39 6.92 17.36 13.68
C ALA A 39 7.75 16.12 13.28
N ASN A 40 7.54 15.58 12.08
CA ASN A 40 8.32 14.48 11.51
C ASN A 40 9.60 14.95 10.77
N GLY A 41 9.96 16.23 10.86
CA GLY A 41 11.18 16.77 10.27
C GLY A 41 11.13 16.97 8.76
N LEU A 42 9.93 17.04 8.15
CA LEU A 42 9.83 17.38 6.73
C LEU A 42 10.12 18.86 6.53
N GLU A 43 10.99 19.15 5.58
CA GLU A 43 11.41 20.53 5.23
C GLU A 43 10.68 21.04 3.98
N GLY A 44 10.54 22.36 3.89
CA GLY A 44 9.98 23.03 2.70
C GLY A 44 8.48 22.81 2.50
N LEU A 45 7.77 22.31 3.52
CA LEU A 45 6.31 22.23 3.51
C LEU A 45 5.71 23.64 3.41
N ARG A 46 4.73 23.80 2.53
CA ARG A 46 4.05 25.09 2.35
C ARG A 46 2.55 24.90 2.21
N MET A 47 1.80 25.66 3.02
CA MET A 47 0.37 25.85 2.79
C MET A 47 0.20 26.85 1.64
N LEU A 48 -0.62 26.50 0.67
CA LEU A 48 -0.85 27.27 -0.56
C LEU A 48 -2.32 27.68 -0.65
N GLY A 49 -2.53 28.93 -1.05
CA GLY A 49 -3.84 29.37 -1.50
C GLY A 49 -4.17 28.89 -2.93
N PRO A 50 -5.42 29.11 -3.40
CA PRO A 50 -5.84 28.63 -4.73
C PRO A 50 -5.00 29.17 -5.90
N GLN A 51 -4.48 30.40 -5.80
CA GLN A 51 -3.64 30.98 -6.84
C GLN A 51 -2.28 30.29 -6.90
N GLU A 52 -1.58 30.20 -5.77
CA GLU A 52 -0.27 29.54 -5.68
C GLU A 52 -0.34 28.06 -6.06
N MET A 53 -1.45 27.38 -5.68
CA MET A 53 -1.71 25.99 -6.07
C MET A 53 -1.77 25.85 -7.60
N ARG A 54 -2.47 26.75 -8.30
CA ARG A 54 -2.58 26.74 -9.77
C ARG A 54 -1.31 27.13 -10.50
N GLU A 55 -0.39 27.85 -9.88
CA GLU A 55 0.94 28.08 -10.44
C GLU A 55 1.73 26.77 -10.60
N ILE A 56 1.52 25.82 -9.67
CA ILE A 56 2.16 24.49 -9.68
C ILE A 56 1.34 23.52 -10.53
N GLU A 57 0.05 23.40 -10.25
CA GLU A 57 -0.93 22.52 -10.91
C GLU A 57 -2.07 23.35 -11.47
N PRO A 58 -1.99 23.82 -12.74
CA PRO A 58 -2.92 24.77 -13.31
C PRO A 58 -4.39 24.33 -13.30
N HIS A 59 -4.62 23.03 -13.34
CA HIS A 59 -5.95 22.42 -13.40
C HIS A 59 -6.44 21.90 -12.03
N ALA A 60 -5.63 22.06 -10.96
CA ALA A 60 -6.06 21.66 -9.63
C ALA A 60 -7.20 22.56 -9.13
N GLY A 61 -8.26 21.91 -8.65
CA GLY A 61 -9.36 22.52 -7.93
C GLY A 61 -9.09 22.57 -6.42
N GLY A 62 -10.04 23.15 -5.68
CA GLY A 62 -9.98 23.21 -4.23
C GLY A 62 -9.70 24.59 -3.67
N VAL A 63 -9.79 24.70 -2.34
CA VAL A 63 -9.71 25.95 -1.58
C VAL A 63 -8.31 26.22 -1.00
N ALA A 64 -7.51 25.16 -0.81
CA ALA A 64 -6.11 25.24 -0.36
C ALA A 64 -5.36 23.94 -0.71
N ALA A 65 -4.02 23.99 -0.62
CA ALA A 65 -3.20 22.80 -0.74
C ALA A 65 -2.01 22.84 0.21
N LEU A 66 -1.52 21.66 0.58
CA LEU A 66 -0.22 21.48 1.21
C LEU A 66 0.77 20.98 0.16
N ARG A 67 1.83 21.74 -0.12
CA ARG A 67 2.93 21.28 -0.95
C ARG A 67 3.92 20.48 -0.12
N VAL A 68 4.26 19.29 -0.62
CA VAL A 68 5.27 18.39 -0.04
C VAL A 68 6.38 18.21 -1.10
N PRO A 69 7.49 18.93 -1.02
CA PRO A 69 8.50 18.96 -2.10
C PRO A 69 9.35 17.69 -2.16
N GLN A 70 9.46 16.92 -1.08
CA GLN A 70 10.33 15.73 -0.99
C GLN A 70 9.67 14.45 -1.55
N GLU A 71 8.43 14.51 -1.94
CA GLU A 71 7.72 13.37 -2.55
C GLU A 71 8.18 13.15 -4.00
N GLY A 72 8.16 11.90 -4.42
CA GLY A 72 8.62 11.55 -5.76
C GLY A 72 8.02 10.27 -6.30
N ILE A 73 8.46 9.93 -7.49
CA ILE A 73 8.08 8.74 -8.23
C ILE A 73 9.32 7.90 -8.51
N VAL A 74 9.13 6.58 -8.61
CA VAL A 74 10.23 5.63 -8.78
C VAL A 74 9.78 4.39 -9.54
N ASP A 75 10.70 3.77 -10.27
CA ASP A 75 10.50 2.45 -10.86
C ASP A 75 10.67 1.35 -9.80
N TYR A 76 9.58 0.95 -9.16
CA TYR A 76 9.61 -0.10 -8.14
C TYR A 76 10.00 -1.49 -8.71
N GLN A 77 9.78 -1.74 -9.99
CA GLN A 77 10.25 -2.99 -10.60
C GLN A 77 11.78 -3.02 -10.58
N LYS A 78 12.43 -1.91 -10.95
CA LYS A 78 13.89 -1.79 -10.90
C LYS A 78 14.42 -1.80 -9.47
N VAL A 79 13.69 -1.24 -8.50
CA VAL A 79 14.04 -1.37 -7.09
C VAL A 79 14.06 -2.85 -6.67
N CYS A 80 13.02 -3.61 -6.99
CA CYS A 80 12.97 -5.03 -6.67
C CYS A 80 14.09 -5.83 -7.36
N GLU A 81 14.37 -5.56 -8.64
CA GLU A 81 15.47 -6.20 -9.37
C GLU A 81 16.82 -5.91 -8.70
N ALA A 82 17.08 -4.67 -8.32
CA ALA A 82 18.31 -4.28 -7.61
C ALA A 82 18.42 -4.95 -6.24
N LEU A 83 17.33 -4.98 -5.46
CA LEU A 83 17.32 -5.67 -4.17
C LEU A 83 17.60 -7.16 -4.31
N VAL A 84 17.04 -7.83 -5.32
CA VAL A 84 17.34 -9.25 -5.61
C VAL A 84 18.83 -9.44 -5.93
N ASN A 85 19.42 -8.52 -6.69
CA ASN A 85 20.85 -8.59 -7.02
C ASN A 85 21.77 -8.34 -5.80
N CYS A 86 21.29 -7.67 -4.75
CA CYS A 86 22.02 -7.50 -3.49
C CYS A 86 21.99 -8.76 -2.60
N ILE A 87 21.17 -9.76 -2.91
CA ILE A 87 21.07 -10.98 -2.10
C ILE A 87 22.26 -11.89 -2.40
N HIS A 88 23.13 -12.09 -1.41
CA HIS A 88 24.26 -13.05 -1.46
C HIS A 88 23.82 -14.49 -1.19
N GLY A 89 22.61 -14.86 -1.53
CA GLY A 89 22.01 -16.15 -1.24
C GLY A 89 21.21 -16.70 -2.41
N ARG A 90 20.59 -17.84 -2.17
CA ARG A 90 19.71 -18.47 -3.17
C ARG A 90 18.33 -17.80 -3.17
N VAL A 91 17.87 -17.36 -4.33
CA VAL A 91 16.48 -16.98 -4.57
C VAL A 91 15.80 -18.14 -5.31
N ALA A 92 14.78 -18.74 -4.70
CA ALA A 92 13.99 -19.80 -5.30
C ALA A 92 12.59 -19.27 -5.62
N THR A 93 12.25 -19.21 -6.90
CA THR A 93 10.89 -18.90 -7.38
C THR A 93 10.09 -20.19 -7.55
N ASN A 94 8.76 -20.08 -7.67
CA ASN A 94 7.85 -21.24 -7.75
C ASN A 94 8.01 -22.20 -6.56
N ALA A 95 8.39 -21.66 -5.40
CA ALA A 95 8.68 -22.40 -4.17
C ALA A 95 7.63 -22.10 -3.10
N LYS A 96 6.36 -22.32 -3.42
CA LYS A 96 5.26 -22.11 -2.45
C LYS A 96 5.46 -22.99 -1.23
N VAL A 97 5.51 -22.34 -0.05
CA VAL A 97 5.62 -23.01 1.24
C VAL A 97 4.34 -23.80 1.53
N ARG A 98 4.48 -25.08 1.81
CA ARG A 98 3.39 -26.03 2.11
C ARG A 98 3.29 -26.35 3.58
N SER A 99 4.45 -26.53 4.23
CA SER A 99 4.53 -26.74 5.66
C SER A 99 5.78 -26.08 6.24
N LEU A 100 5.75 -25.76 7.53
CA LEU A 100 6.86 -25.28 8.32
C LEU A 100 6.97 -26.11 9.59
N ARG A 101 8.14 -26.56 9.92
CA ARG A 101 8.44 -27.29 11.16
C ARG A 101 9.64 -26.68 11.86
N GLN A 102 9.49 -26.44 13.14
CA GLN A 102 10.61 -26.07 13.99
C GLN A 102 11.47 -27.31 14.25
N THR A 103 12.78 -27.16 14.07
CA THR A 103 13.78 -28.20 14.32
C THR A 103 14.64 -27.79 15.51
N TYR A 104 15.55 -28.68 15.99
CA TYR A 104 16.46 -28.37 17.09
C TYR A 104 17.34 -27.14 16.81
N GLY A 105 17.73 -26.89 15.56
CA GLY A 105 18.63 -25.80 15.17
C GLY A 105 18.00 -24.69 14.35
N GLY A 106 16.66 -24.67 14.18
CA GLY A 106 16.00 -23.68 13.32
C GLY A 106 14.68 -24.15 12.73
N TRP A 107 14.54 -24.08 11.42
CA TRP A 107 13.31 -24.33 10.69
C TRP A 107 13.54 -25.21 9.48
N SER A 108 12.61 -26.09 9.20
CA SER A 108 12.48 -26.84 7.95
C SER A 108 11.21 -26.38 7.23
N ALA A 109 11.35 -25.99 5.97
CA ALA A 109 10.27 -25.55 5.09
C ALA A 109 10.13 -26.52 3.92
N GLU A 110 8.98 -27.18 3.82
CA GLU A 110 8.59 -27.97 2.66
C GLU A 110 7.95 -27.04 1.62
N THR A 111 8.45 -27.07 0.39
CA THR A 111 7.98 -26.23 -0.69
C THR A 111 7.77 -27.01 -1.98
N GLU A 112 7.12 -26.39 -2.98
CA GLU A 112 6.95 -26.97 -4.32
C GLU A 112 8.29 -27.15 -5.07
N ALA A 113 9.34 -26.44 -4.66
CA ALA A 113 10.68 -26.52 -5.26
C ALA A 113 11.66 -27.38 -4.43
N GLY A 114 11.15 -28.15 -3.46
CA GLY A 114 11.92 -28.98 -2.54
C GLY A 114 11.96 -28.41 -1.12
N ASP A 115 12.72 -29.06 -0.26
CA ASP A 115 12.82 -28.73 1.16
C ASP A 115 14.01 -27.81 1.43
N PHE A 116 13.83 -26.89 2.36
CA PHE A 116 14.84 -25.94 2.79
C PHE A 116 14.98 -25.98 4.32
N GLU A 117 16.22 -25.96 4.76
CA GLU A 117 16.54 -25.82 6.19
C GLU A 117 17.25 -24.49 6.44
N ALA A 118 16.89 -23.83 7.53
CA ALA A 118 17.48 -22.56 7.93
C ALA A 118 17.46 -22.38 9.44
N LYS A 119 18.44 -21.63 9.97
CA LYS A 119 18.49 -21.29 11.40
C LYS A 119 17.40 -20.29 11.77
N LEU A 120 17.02 -19.41 10.85
CA LEU A 120 16.07 -18.32 11.07
C LEU A 120 14.98 -18.35 10.01
N LEU A 121 13.75 -18.04 10.40
CA LEU A 121 12.62 -17.84 9.53
C LEU A 121 12.18 -16.36 9.56
N ILE A 122 12.12 -15.72 8.39
CA ILE A 122 11.55 -14.39 8.26
C ILE A 122 10.36 -14.49 7.32
N ASN A 123 9.17 -14.26 7.86
CA ASN A 123 7.94 -14.28 7.09
C ASN A 123 7.56 -12.88 6.62
N CYS A 124 7.85 -12.57 5.37
CA CYS A 124 7.42 -11.35 4.66
C CYS A 124 6.44 -11.69 3.53
N ALA A 125 5.54 -12.66 3.73
CA ALA A 125 4.68 -13.22 2.68
C ALA A 125 3.48 -12.33 2.28
N GLY A 126 3.41 -11.07 2.72
CA GLY A 126 2.42 -10.07 2.29
C GLY A 126 0.98 -10.59 2.38
N LEU A 127 0.31 -10.79 1.25
CA LEU A 127 -1.07 -11.31 1.19
C LEU A 127 -1.26 -12.67 1.90
N HIS A 128 -0.19 -13.42 2.14
CA HIS A 128 -0.24 -14.74 2.75
C HIS A 128 0.45 -14.81 4.13
N CYS A 129 0.90 -13.69 4.69
CA CYS A 129 1.72 -13.65 5.90
C CYS A 129 1.05 -14.28 7.12
N ASP A 130 -0.27 -14.11 7.29
CA ASP A 130 -1.07 -14.70 8.37
C ASP A 130 -1.18 -16.23 8.24
N ARG A 131 -1.23 -16.76 7.01
CA ARG A 131 -1.24 -18.21 6.75
C ARG A 131 0.14 -18.83 6.97
N VAL A 132 1.20 -18.11 6.58
CA VAL A 132 2.58 -18.59 6.83
C VAL A 132 2.89 -18.58 8.33
N SER A 133 2.41 -17.59 9.09
CA SER A 133 2.54 -17.61 10.55
C SER A 133 1.78 -18.77 11.19
N GLU A 134 0.60 -19.12 10.66
CA GLU A 134 -0.17 -20.30 11.10
C GLU A 134 0.56 -21.62 10.79
N LEU A 135 1.20 -21.74 9.61
CA LEU A 135 2.06 -22.89 9.28
C LEU A 135 3.24 -23.03 10.24
N ALA A 136 3.74 -21.92 10.78
CA ALA A 136 4.78 -21.89 11.81
C ALA A 136 4.26 -22.20 13.23
N GLY A 137 2.97 -22.54 13.38
CA GLY A 137 2.36 -22.93 14.65
C GLY A 137 1.78 -21.77 15.47
N LEU A 138 1.75 -20.54 14.93
CA LEU A 138 1.15 -19.41 15.61
C LEU A 138 -0.36 -19.37 15.40
N ARG A 139 -1.09 -18.91 16.42
CA ARG A 139 -2.51 -18.58 16.27
C ARG A 139 -2.65 -17.29 15.47
N ARG A 140 -3.53 -17.27 14.49
CA ARG A 140 -3.83 -16.04 13.74
C ARG A 140 -4.60 -15.03 14.62
N GLU A 141 -3.91 -14.05 15.16
CA GLU A 141 -4.50 -12.94 15.92
C GLU A 141 -5.18 -11.92 15.02
N VAL A 142 -4.65 -11.76 13.81
CA VAL A 142 -5.23 -10.96 12.73
C VAL A 142 -5.37 -11.82 11.49
N ARG A 143 -6.31 -11.46 10.59
CA ARG A 143 -6.41 -12.09 9.27
C ARG A 143 -6.25 -11.04 8.17
N ILE A 144 -5.63 -11.47 7.09
CA ILE A 144 -5.49 -10.64 5.90
C ILE A 144 -6.78 -10.71 5.08
N ALA A 145 -7.44 -9.57 4.94
CA ALA A 145 -8.49 -9.37 3.96
C ALA A 145 -7.89 -8.67 2.72
N PRO A 146 -8.06 -9.25 1.53
CA PRO A 146 -7.53 -8.64 0.31
C PRO A 146 -8.46 -7.51 -0.16
N PHE A 147 -7.94 -6.29 -0.26
CA PHE A 147 -8.64 -5.17 -0.87
C PHE A 147 -7.99 -4.81 -2.19
N ARG A 148 -8.74 -4.97 -3.29
CA ARG A 148 -8.29 -4.61 -4.63
C ARG A 148 -8.47 -3.12 -4.84
N GLY A 149 -7.38 -2.47 -5.25
CA GLY A 149 -7.37 -1.12 -5.77
C GLY A 149 -7.37 -1.15 -7.29
N GLU A 150 -8.32 -0.47 -7.90
CA GLU A 150 -8.45 -0.36 -9.34
C GLU A 150 -8.02 1.04 -9.78
N TYR A 151 -7.23 1.11 -10.85
CA TYR A 151 -6.72 2.36 -11.40
C TYR A 151 -7.27 2.62 -12.79
N TYR A 152 -7.33 3.87 -13.17
CA TYR A 152 -7.53 4.32 -14.53
C TYR A 152 -6.29 5.04 -15.03
N LYS A 153 -5.98 4.92 -16.31
CA LYS A 153 -4.97 5.72 -17.00
C LYS A 153 -5.65 6.94 -17.62
N ILE A 154 -5.01 8.07 -17.51
CA ILE A 154 -5.45 9.29 -18.20
C ILE A 154 -5.00 9.19 -19.66
N LYS A 155 -5.92 9.45 -20.61
CA LYS A 155 -5.61 9.43 -22.03
C LYS A 155 -4.46 10.38 -22.38
N PRO A 156 -3.61 10.04 -23.37
CA PRO A 156 -2.40 10.82 -23.69
C PRO A 156 -2.66 12.30 -23.95
N ASP A 157 -3.76 12.65 -24.63
CA ASP A 157 -4.19 14.01 -24.95
C ASP A 157 -4.68 14.81 -23.73
N ARG A 158 -4.91 14.13 -22.60
CA ARG A 158 -5.42 14.74 -21.35
C ARG A 158 -4.42 14.69 -20.20
N GLN A 159 -3.23 14.08 -20.38
CA GLN A 159 -2.22 13.95 -19.33
C GLN A 159 -1.68 15.29 -18.85
N SER A 160 -1.74 16.33 -19.67
CA SER A 160 -1.33 17.70 -19.31
C SER A 160 -2.14 18.31 -18.16
N LEU A 161 -3.30 17.73 -17.83
CA LEU A 161 -4.11 18.14 -16.68
C LEU A 161 -3.41 17.89 -15.33
N VAL A 162 -2.40 17.02 -15.28
CA VAL A 162 -1.69 16.65 -14.05
C VAL A 162 -0.18 16.68 -14.32
N ARG A 163 0.55 17.51 -13.58
CA ARG A 163 1.99 17.66 -13.72
C ARG A 163 2.81 16.88 -12.70
N HIS A 164 2.25 16.71 -11.50
CA HIS A 164 2.93 16.09 -10.35
C HIS A 164 2.04 15.01 -9.70
N LEU A 165 2.01 14.97 -8.38
CA LEU A 165 1.16 14.11 -7.58
C LEU A 165 0.06 14.97 -6.95
N ILE A 166 -1.23 14.64 -7.18
CA ILE A 166 -2.36 15.38 -6.62
C ILE A 166 -3.20 14.43 -5.76
N TYR A 167 -3.22 14.66 -4.46
CA TYR A 167 -3.84 13.82 -3.46
C TYR A 167 -4.92 14.58 -2.69
N PRO A 168 -6.01 13.93 -2.27
CA PRO A 168 -6.98 14.54 -1.38
C PRO A 168 -6.44 14.60 0.05
N VAL A 169 -7.02 15.43 0.88
CA VAL A 169 -6.86 15.34 2.34
C VAL A 169 -7.45 14.00 2.79
N PRO A 170 -6.69 13.18 3.55
CA PRO A 170 -7.22 11.93 4.09
C PRO A 170 -8.39 12.20 5.05
N ASP A 171 -9.51 11.53 4.84
CA ASP A 171 -10.62 11.53 5.80
C ASP A 171 -10.27 10.56 6.95
N PRO A 172 -10.18 11.03 8.22
CA PRO A 172 -9.88 10.17 9.36
C PRO A 172 -10.90 9.03 9.58
N LYS A 173 -12.11 9.21 9.07
CA LYS A 173 -13.18 8.19 9.13
C LYS A 173 -13.05 7.13 8.05
N PHE A 174 -12.19 7.37 7.07
CA PHE A 174 -12.00 6.50 5.90
C PHE A 174 -10.69 5.73 6.06
N PRO A 175 -10.73 4.40 6.14
CA PRO A 175 -9.53 3.60 6.40
C PRO A 175 -8.59 3.51 5.19
N PHE A 176 -9.00 4.01 4.03
CA PHE A 176 -8.22 4.03 2.81
C PHE A 176 -8.05 5.46 2.29
N LEU A 177 -6.92 5.72 1.66
CA LEU A 177 -6.70 6.99 0.98
C LEU A 177 -7.67 7.12 -0.21
N GLY A 178 -8.29 8.28 -0.36
CA GLY A 178 -9.16 8.58 -1.50
C GLY A 178 -8.42 8.53 -2.83
N VAL A 179 -9.20 8.46 -3.93
CA VAL A 179 -8.64 8.46 -5.29
C VAL A 179 -7.78 9.71 -5.52
N HIS A 180 -6.65 9.53 -6.16
CA HIS A 180 -5.65 10.56 -6.39
C HIS A 180 -4.98 10.39 -7.76
N PHE A 181 -4.21 11.37 -8.18
CA PHE A 181 -3.45 11.32 -9.42
C PHE A 181 -1.97 11.07 -9.14
N THR A 182 -1.39 10.18 -9.92
CA THR A 182 0.03 9.83 -9.87
C THR A 182 0.63 9.89 -11.26
N ARG A 183 1.62 10.77 -11.46
CA ARG A 183 2.47 10.74 -12.63
C ARG A 183 3.40 9.53 -12.56
N LEU A 184 3.60 8.85 -13.66
CA LEU A 184 4.44 7.67 -13.74
C LEU A 184 5.84 8.00 -14.23
N ILE A 185 6.84 7.28 -13.74
CA ILE A 185 8.26 7.53 -14.05
C ILE A 185 8.60 7.33 -15.53
N HIS A 186 7.90 6.43 -16.21
CA HIS A 186 8.06 6.18 -17.65
C HIS A 186 7.05 6.93 -18.51
N GLY A 187 6.41 7.96 -17.95
CA GLY A 187 5.37 8.72 -18.61
C GLY A 187 3.97 8.16 -18.39
N GLY A 188 3.01 9.04 -18.56
CA GLY A 188 1.60 8.77 -18.25
C GLY A 188 1.19 9.24 -16.88
N VAL A 189 -0.12 9.26 -16.68
CA VAL A 189 -0.78 9.59 -15.41
C VAL A 189 -1.79 8.51 -15.08
N GLU A 190 -1.74 8.01 -13.86
CA GLU A 190 -2.75 7.12 -13.30
C GLU A 190 -3.61 7.84 -12.27
N ALA A 191 -4.87 7.43 -12.20
CA ALA A 191 -5.85 7.91 -11.24
C ALA A 191 -6.44 6.74 -10.47
N GLY A 192 -6.45 6.83 -9.15
CA GLY A 192 -6.91 5.76 -8.25
C GLY A 192 -6.11 5.74 -6.97
N PRO A 193 -6.15 4.59 -6.26
CA PRO A 193 -7.09 3.49 -6.44
C PRO A 193 -8.40 3.69 -5.65
N ASN A 194 -9.44 2.95 -6.01
CA ASN A 194 -10.53 2.62 -5.10
C ASN A 194 -10.11 1.49 -4.13
N ALA A 195 -11.03 0.98 -3.30
CA ALA A 195 -10.74 -0.12 -2.38
C ALA A 195 -11.96 -1.05 -2.24
N VAL A 196 -11.98 -2.15 -3.00
CA VAL A 196 -13.04 -3.15 -2.94
C VAL A 196 -12.53 -4.49 -2.47
N LEU A 197 -13.33 -5.24 -1.71
CA LEU A 197 -12.96 -6.59 -1.29
C LEU A 197 -12.72 -7.48 -2.53
N ALA A 198 -11.56 -8.12 -2.60
CA ALA A 198 -11.26 -9.11 -3.63
C ALA A 198 -11.72 -10.52 -3.18
N PHE A 199 -12.12 -11.36 -4.14
CA PHE A 199 -12.60 -12.72 -3.87
C PHE A 199 -11.48 -13.78 -3.93
N ALA A 200 -10.25 -13.33 -4.09
CA ALA A 200 -9.02 -14.10 -3.97
C ALA A 200 -7.93 -13.21 -3.36
N ARG A 201 -6.96 -13.79 -2.65
CA ARG A 201 -5.83 -13.02 -2.11
C ARG A 201 -4.99 -12.38 -3.22
N GLU A 202 -4.85 -13.06 -4.34
CA GLU A 202 -4.22 -12.53 -5.57
C GLU A 202 -5.30 -12.24 -6.64
N GLY A 203 -6.42 -11.64 -6.20
CA GLY A 203 -7.56 -11.31 -7.07
C GLY A 203 -7.39 -9.97 -7.79
N TYR A 204 -6.54 -9.94 -8.81
CA TYR A 204 -6.26 -8.73 -9.60
C TYR A 204 -7.39 -8.38 -10.58
N ARG A 205 -8.23 -9.34 -10.96
CA ARG A 205 -9.40 -9.13 -11.82
C ARG A 205 -10.69 -9.25 -11.00
N LYS A 206 -11.76 -8.61 -11.46
CA LYS A 206 -13.10 -8.74 -10.82
C LYS A 206 -13.64 -10.16 -10.86
N THR A 207 -13.18 -10.95 -11.81
CA THR A 207 -13.58 -12.35 -12.04
C THR A 207 -12.69 -13.36 -11.31
N ASP A 208 -11.60 -12.93 -10.67
CA ASP A 208 -10.71 -13.83 -9.96
C ASP A 208 -11.37 -14.24 -8.63
N ILE A 209 -11.78 -15.49 -8.55
CA ILE A 209 -12.43 -16.09 -7.38
C ILE A 209 -11.63 -17.32 -6.95
N ASN A 210 -11.19 -17.31 -5.70
CA ASN A 210 -10.61 -18.50 -5.06
C ASN A 210 -11.53 -18.93 -3.91
N PRO A 211 -12.17 -20.10 -4.00
CA PRO A 211 -13.13 -20.54 -2.97
C PRO A 211 -12.54 -20.62 -1.57
N ARG A 212 -11.28 -21.03 -1.44
CA ARG A 212 -10.59 -21.12 -0.13
C ARG A 212 -10.35 -19.72 0.46
N ASP A 213 -9.94 -18.77 -0.36
CA ASP A 213 -9.68 -17.39 0.08
C ASP A 213 -10.98 -16.69 0.45
N LEU A 214 -12.01 -16.88 -0.37
CA LEU A 214 -13.34 -16.34 -0.12
C LEU A 214 -13.93 -16.92 1.18
N PHE A 215 -13.86 -18.23 1.37
CA PHE A 215 -14.33 -18.88 2.59
C PHE A 215 -13.57 -18.38 3.83
N ASP A 216 -12.23 -18.27 3.75
CA ASP A 216 -11.39 -17.74 4.83
C ASP A 216 -11.80 -16.29 5.20
N ALA A 217 -12.11 -15.45 4.20
CA ALA A 217 -12.56 -14.08 4.42
C ALA A 217 -13.97 -14.03 5.03
N VAL A 218 -14.97 -14.72 4.44
CA VAL A 218 -16.38 -14.63 4.88
C VAL A 218 -16.65 -15.37 6.18
N SER A 219 -15.84 -16.38 6.54
CA SER A 219 -15.93 -17.07 7.85
C SER A 219 -15.33 -16.26 9.00
N TYR A 220 -14.72 -15.09 8.73
CA TYR A 220 -14.06 -14.30 9.73
C TYR A 220 -14.96 -13.20 10.29
N SER A 221 -15.25 -13.27 11.58
CA SER A 221 -16.07 -12.27 12.27
C SER A 221 -15.54 -10.85 12.16
N GLY A 222 -14.20 -10.69 12.16
CA GLY A 222 -13.55 -9.38 11.99
C GLY A 222 -13.93 -8.69 10.69
N LEU A 223 -14.06 -9.43 9.57
CA LEU A 223 -14.51 -8.84 8.31
C LEU A 223 -15.95 -8.32 8.43
N TRP A 224 -16.85 -9.07 9.03
CA TRP A 224 -18.24 -8.65 9.20
C TRP A 224 -18.38 -7.46 10.14
N ASN A 225 -17.59 -7.43 11.23
CA ASN A 225 -17.54 -6.29 12.14
C ASN A 225 -17.03 -5.02 11.43
N PHE A 226 -16.02 -5.16 10.57
CA PHE A 226 -15.52 -4.07 9.72
C PHE A 226 -16.59 -3.57 8.75
N LEU A 227 -17.20 -4.49 7.98
CA LEU A 227 -18.23 -4.14 7.00
C LEU A 227 -19.45 -3.47 7.66
N ALA A 228 -19.87 -3.94 8.84
CA ALA A 228 -20.99 -3.35 9.58
C ALA A 228 -20.70 -1.92 10.05
N ARG A 229 -19.46 -1.64 10.48
CA ARG A 229 -19.05 -0.28 10.89
C ARG A 229 -18.91 0.68 9.70
N HIS A 230 -18.55 0.17 8.53
CA HIS A 230 -18.21 0.97 7.35
C HIS A 230 -19.14 0.69 6.16
N THR A 231 -20.39 0.32 6.42
CA THR A 231 -21.35 -0.13 5.38
C THR A 231 -21.50 0.87 4.23
N ARG A 232 -21.71 2.16 4.55
CA ARG A 232 -21.87 3.21 3.54
C ARG A 232 -20.62 3.35 2.66
N MET A 233 -19.46 3.40 3.29
CA MET A 233 -18.18 3.48 2.59
C MET A 233 -17.98 2.29 1.64
N CYS A 234 -18.19 1.06 2.13
CA CYS A 234 -18.04 -0.15 1.32
C CYS A 234 -18.97 -0.14 0.11
N TRP A 235 -20.20 0.38 0.27
CA TRP A 235 -21.15 0.51 -0.82
C TRP A 235 -20.69 1.54 -1.86
N GLU A 236 -20.26 2.71 -1.43
CA GLU A 236 -19.72 3.76 -2.31
C GLU A 236 -18.48 3.28 -3.10
N GLU A 237 -17.62 2.45 -2.48
CA GLU A 237 -16.48 1.84 -3.18
C GLU A 237 -16.92 0.83 -4.24
N ILE A 238 -17.93 0.00 -3.93
CA ILE A 238 -18.50 -0.93 -4.89
C ILE A 238 -19.13 -0.17 -6.07
N GLU A 239 -19.91 0.86 -5.82
CA GLU A 239 -20.50 1.69 -6.90
C GLU A 239 -19.42 2.33 -7.77
N ARG A 240 -18.35 2.87 -7.19
CA ARG A 240 -17.20 3.41 -7.94
C ARG A 240 -16.49 2.35 -8.77
N SER A 241 -16.39 1.12 -8.28
CA SER A 241 -15.78 0.01 -9.01
C SER A 241 -16.57 -0.37 -10.27
N PHE A 242 -17.90 -0.20 -10.26
CA PHE A 242 -18.76 -0.52 -11.40
C PHE A 242 -19.12 0.69 -12.25
N SER A 243 -18.89 1.91 -11.78
CA SER A 243 -19.26 3.13 -12.48
C SER A 243 -18.06 4.06 -12.72
N LYS A 244 -17.53 4.01 -13.94
CA LYS A 244 -16.47 4.92 -14.41
C LYS A 244 -16.87 6.39 -14.23
N ARG A 245 -18.17 6.72 -14.35
CA ARG A 245 -18.69 8.06 -14.14
C ARG A 245 -18.55 8.49 -12.68
N LEU A 246 -18.94 7.66 -11.72
CA LEU A 246 -18.78 7.95 -10.28
C LEU A 246 -17.32 8.07 -9.89
N PHE A 247 -16.48 7.24 -10.48
CA PHE A 247 -15.02 7.34 -10.28
C PHE A 247 -14.49 8.69 -10.76
N ALA A 248 -14.88 9.12 -11.98
CA ALA A 248 -14.50 10.42 -12.53
C ALA A 248 -15.00 11.59 -11.66
N GLN A 249 -16.23 11.51 -11.12
CA GLN A 249 -16.76 12.52 -10.19
C GLN A 249 -15.90 12.66 -8.91
N SER A 250 -15.36 11.55 -8.41
CA SER A 250 -14.44 11.60 -7.25
C SER A 250 -13.12 12.31 -7.61
N LEU A 251 -12.63 12.13 -8.84
CA LEU A 251 -11.43 12.81 -9.35
C LEU A 251 -11.67 14.30 -9.62
N GLN A 252 -12.87 14.67 -10.02
CA GLN A 252 -13.25 16.07 -10.29
C GLN A 252 -13.16 16.98 -9.06
N ARG A 253 -13.18 16.41 -7.87
CA ARG A 253 -12.89 17.18 -6.63
C ARG A 253 -11.46 17.73 -6.61
N LEU A 254 -10.52 17.06 -7.26
CA LEU A 254 -9.11 17.43 -7.34
C LEU A 254 -8.76 18.15 -8.64
N VAL A 255 -9.30 17.66 -9.78
CA VAL A 255 -9.10 18.23 -11.12
C VAL A 255 -10.48 18.32 -11.79
N PRO A 256 -11.15 19.48 -11.71
CA PRO A 256 -12.54 19.63 -12.19
C PRO A 256 -12.76 19.34 -13.68
N GLU A 257 -11.72 19.52 -14.50
CA GLU A 257 -11.76 19.35 -15.95
C GLU A 257 -11.66 17.88 -16.41
N ILE A 258 -11.42 16.92 -15.50
CA ILE A 258 -11.35 15.50 -15.87
C ILE A 258 -12.75 14.95 -16.12
N HIS A 259 -12.92 14.16 -17.17
CA HIS A 259 -14.17 13.52 -17.51
C HIS A 259 -14.02 12.00 -17.59
N ALA A 260 -15.13 11.27 -17.49
CA ALA A 260 -15.12 9.81 -17.64
C ALA A 260 -14.59 9.35 -19.02
N SER A 261 -14.75 10.19 -20.07
CA SER A 261 -14.18 9.95 -21.40
C SER A 261 -12.66 9.98 -21.44
N ASP A 262 -12.01 10.67 -20.49
CA ASP A 262 -10.57 10.86 -20.44
C ASP A 262 -9.83 9.69 -19.75
N LEU A 263 -10.61 8.75 -19.20
CA LEU A 263 -10.12 7.61 -18.45
C LEU A 263 -10.10 6.35 -19.31
N ASP A 264 -8.98 5.65 -19.36
CA ASP A 264 -8.84 4.29 -19.88
C ASP A 264 -8.60 3.32 -18.72
N THR A 265 -8.92 2.04 -18.90
CA THR A 265 -8.67 1.01 -17.89
C THR A 265 -7.19 0.96 -17.56
N GLY A 266 -6.86 1.08 -16.29
CA GLY A 266 -5.51 1.01 -15.76
C GLY A 266 -5.17 -0.35 -15.17
N GLY A 267 -4.14 -0.36 -14.32
CA GLY A 267 -3.73 -1.51 -13.55
C GLY A 267 -4.60 -1.78 -12.33
N THR A 268 -4.26 -2.83 -11.62
CA THR A 268 -4.85 -3.18 -10.33
C THR A 268 -3.78 -3.64 -9.36
N GLY A 269 -4.00 -3.40 -8.08
CA GLY A 269 -3.18 -3.94 -7.00
C GLY A 269 -4.06 -4.54 -5.91
N VAL A 270 -3.56 -5.50 -5.15
CA VAL A 270 -4.28 -6.04 -4.00
C VAL A 270 -3.51 -5.72 -2.73
N ARG A 271 -4.19 -5.04 -1.79
CA ARG A 271 -3.64 -4.70 -0.49
C ARG A 271 -3.84 -5.86 0.47
N ALA A 272 -2.78 -6.23 1.16
CA ALA A 272 -2.82 -7.15 2.30
C ALA A 272 -3.25 -6.37 3.54
N GLN A 273 -4.55 -6.25 3.78
CA GLN A 273 -5.05 -5.49 4.92
C GLN A 273 -5.29 -6.42 6.10
N ALA A 274 -4.49 -6.26 7.16
CA ALA A 274 -4.71 -6.99 8.40
C ALA A 274 -5.92 -6.40 9.16
N ILE A 275 -6.83 -7.29 9.57
CA ILE A 275 -8.05 -6.97 10.33
C ILE A 275 -8.03 -7.76 11.64
N THR A 276 -8.35 -7.09 12.76
CA THR A 276 -8.53 -7.72 14.07
C THR A 276 -9.88 -8.44 14.16
N PRO A 277 -10.09 -9.36 15.11
CA PRO A 277 -11.40 -9.99 15.34
C PRO A 277 -12.52 -8.98 15.64
N GLN A 278 -12.17 -7.81 16.17
CA GLN A 278 -13.10 -6.71 16.47
C GLN A 278 -13.48 -5.90 15.21
N GLY A 279 -12.83 -6.14 14.07
CA GLY A 279 -13.07 -5.44 12.83
C GLY A 279 -12.31 -4.11 12.70
N GLU A 280 -11.22 -3.97 13.42
CA GLU A 280 -10.34 -2.81 13.30
C GLU A 280 -9.23 -3.12 12.30
N LEU A 281 -8.92 -2.15 11.44
CA LEU A 281 -7.77 -2.25 10.55
C LEU A 281 -6.49 -2.02 11.36
N VAL A 282 -5.52 -2.90 11.17
CA VAL A 282 -4.17 -2.66 11.73
C VAL A 282 -3.52 -1.56 10.90
N GLN A 283 -3.29 -0.41 11.54
CA GLN A 283 -2.80 0.80 10.85
C GLN A 283 -1.29 0.96 10.91
N ASP A 284 -0.63 0.23 11.81
CA ASP A 284 0.82 0.30 12.00
C ASP A 284 1.49 -1.03 11.65
N PHE A 285 2.82 -1.04 11.67
CA PHE A 285 3.58 -2.26 11.49
C PHE A 285 3.23 -3.27 12.59
N HIS A 286 2.99 -4.52 12.17
CA HIS A 286 2.68 -5.59 13.11
C HIS A 286 3.66 -6.74 12.93
N PHE A 287 4.59 -6.86 13.88
CA PHE A 287 5.59 -7.92 13.93
C PHE A 287 5.23 -8.89 15.05
N VAL A 288 5.31 -10.17 14.75
CA VAL A 288 5.20 -11.24 15.76
C VAL A 288 6.51 -12.01 15.82
N GLU A 289 7.09 -12.11 17.00
CA GLU A 289 8.34 -12.81 17.25
C GLU A 289 8.06 -14.19 17.82
N GLN A 290 8.80 -15.18 17.34
CA GLN A 290 8.80 -16.56 17.81
C GLN A 290 10.24 -17.03 17.90
N ALA A 291 10.51 -18.13 18.59
CA ALA A 291 11.87 -18.69 18.65
C ALA A 291 12.45 -18.91 17.25
N ASN A 292 13.53 -18.21 16.93
CA ASN A 292 14.21 -18.21 15.65
C ASN A 292 13.32 -17.78 14.47
N ALA A 293 12.26 -16.96 14.70
CA ALA A 293 11.42 -16.45 13.63
C ALA A 293 10.90 -15.05 13.91
N VAL A 294 10.70 -14.27 12.82
CA VAL A 294 9.98 -13.00 12.80
C VAL A 294 8.93 -13.05 11.69
N HIS A 295 7.71 -12.69 12.03
CA HIS A 295 6.58 -12.65 11.11
C HIS A 295 6.11 -11.20 10.95
N VAL A 296 6.14 -10.68 9.72
CA VAL A 296 5.60 -9.36 9.37
C VAL A 296 4.15 -9.56 8.95
N LEU A 297 3.22 -9.33 9.87
CA LEU A 297 1.79 -9.55 9.64
C LEU A 297 1.06 -8.33 9.10
N ASN A 298 1.65 -7.15 9.22
CA ASN A 298 1.17 -5.93 8.58
C ASN A 298 2.35 -4.99 8.27
N ALA A 299 2.40 -4.52 7.04
CA ALA A 299 3.29 -3.45 6.59
C ALA A 299 2.48 -2.46 5.76
N PRO A 300 1.86 -1.46 6.40
CA PRO A 300 0.96 -0.54 5.71
C PRO A 300 1.71 0.37 4.73
N SER A 301 0.95 1.01 3.83
CA SER A 301 1.52 2.06 2.96
C SER A 301 2.09 3.21 3.82
N PRO A 302 3.28 3.68 3.53
CA PRO A 302 4.11 3.50 2.33
C PRO A 302 5.15 2.35 2.43
N GLY A 303 4.71 1.12 2.62
CA GLY A 303 5.58 -0.03 2.88
C GLY A 303 6.70 -0.25 1.83
N ALA A 304 6.42 -0.04 0.53
CA ALA A 304 7.43 -0.18 -0.51
C ALA A 304 8.53 0.90 -0.40
N THR A 305 8.17 2.15 -0.16
CA THR A 305 9.13 3.26 0.02
C THR A 305 9.96 3.08 1.30
N ALA A 306 9.34 2.56 2.36
CA ALA A 306 9.97 2.32 3.65
C ALA A 306 10.66 0.93 3.74
N SER A 307 10.67 0.12 2.67
CA SER A 307 11.10 -1.28 2.70
C SER A 307 12.52 -1.49 3.23
N LEU A 308 13.45 -0.58 2.95
CA LEU A 308 14.81 -0.64 3.47
C LEU A 308 14.84 -0.47 5.00
N ALA A 309 14.15 0.55 5.53
CA ALA A 309 14.04 0.78 6.97
C ALA A 309 13.29 -0.36 7.67
N ILE A 310 12.26 -0.94 7.02
CA ILE A 310 11.55 -2.12 7.53
C ILE A 310 12.52 -3.32 7.61
N GLY A 311 13.37 -3.50 6.61
CA GLY A 311 14.41 -4.54 6.60
C GLY A 311 15.40 -4.38 7.75
N GLU A 312 15.86 -3.16 8.02
CA GLU A 312 16.72 -2.82 9.16
C GLU A 312 16.06 -3.16 10.50
N GLU A 313 14.79 -2.79 10.68
CA GLU A 313 14.01 -3.10 11.88
C GLU A 313 13.86 -4.63 12.09
N ILE A 314 13.58 -5.39 11.04
CA ILE A 314 13.50 -6.85 11.10
C ILE A 314 14.84 -7.44 11.57
N VAL A 315 15.95 -6.97 11.03
CA VAL A 315 17.30 -7.42 11.42
C VAL A 315 17.63 -7.04 12.86
N ALA A 316 17.24 -5.84 13.30
CA ALA A 316 17.43 -5.38 14.67
C ALA A 316 16.68 -6.28 15.67
N ARG A 317 15.43 -6.65 15.37
CA ARG A 317 14.62 -7.59 16.17
C ARG A 317 15.27 -8.97 16.26
N LEU A 318 15.79 -9.49 15.17
CA LEU A 318 16.53 -10.74 15.12
C LEU A 318 17.82 -10.65 15.95
N GLY A 319 18.53 -9.51 15.94
CA GLY A 319 19.72 -9.26 16.71
C GLY A 319 19.47 -9.15 18.22
N ALA A 320 18.41 -8.43 18.61
CA ALA A 320 18.02 -8.30 20.02
C ALA A 320 17.60 -9.65 20.65
N GLY A 321 17.04 -10.56 19.83
CA GLY A 321 16.69 -11.91 20.24
C GLY A 321 17.90 -12.84 20.42
N ARG A 322 19.07 -12.55 19.84
CA ARG A 322 20.25 -13.44 19.91
C ARG A 322 20.76 -13.71 21.32
N SER A 323 20.54 -12.83 22.29
CA SER A 323 20.84 -13.09 23.70
C SER A 323 19.91 -14.13 24.35
N ARG A 324 18.81 -14.51 23.68
CA ARG A 324 17.83 -15.51 24.12
C ARG A 324 17.90 -16.82 23.31
N TRP A 325 18.82 -16.89 22.33
CA TRP A 325 18.93 -18.04 21.44
C TRP A 325 20.17 -18.87 21.81
N PRO A 326 20.04 -20.20 21.94
CA PRO A 326 21.15 -21.08 22.28
C PRO A 326 22.24 -21.15 21.21
#